data_a4b19d7327d8ff27b5e45c55c1d019d3
#
_entry.id   a4b19d7327d8ff27b5e45c55c1d019d3
#
_cell.length_a   1.000
_cell.length_b   1.000
_cell.length_c   1.000
_cell.angle_alpha   90.00
_cell.angle_beta   90.00
_cell.angle_gamma   90.00
#
_symmetry.space_group_name_H-M   'P 1'
#
loop_
_entity.id
_entity.type
_entity.pdbx_description
1 polymer ?
#
loop_
_entity_poly.entity_id
_entity_poly.type
_entity_poly.pdbx_seq_one_letter_code
_entity_poly.pdbx_strand_id
1 'polypeptide(L)'
;LYRSPGTTKIKTLLKNYRLSDDIAFRFSSRDWAEWPLKAETFAHWVNAVNGNGNIINLFMDYETFGEHQWEDTGIFEFMKALPGEILKNPDNDFVTVTEAAKRYPVVGEFDAHNFVSWADVERDLSAWLSNNMQHEAIGNIYSLEKDALATKDEAIIEDWRKLQTSDHFYYMCTKWFADGDVHKYFNPYDTPYEAFIAYNNVVHDLSLR
;
A
#
# COMPACT_ATOMS: atom_id res chain seq x y z
N LEU A 1 -9.09 2.30 -17.04
CA LEU A 1 -9.75 1.40 -16.10
C LEU A 1 -9.77 -0.02 -16.64
N TYR A 2 -9.65 -0.97 -15.74
CA TYR A 2 -9.70 -2.40 -16.03
C TYR A 2 -10.79 -3.04 -15.18
N ARG A 3 -11.13 -4.28 -15.47
CA ARG A 3 -11.98 -5.11 -14.61
C ARG A 3 -11.25 -6.40 -14.23
N SER A 4 -11.61 -6.98 -13.11
CA SER A 4 -11.17 -8.34 -12.79
C SER A 4 -11.96 -9.35 -13.61
N PRO A 5 -11.34 -10.46 -14.03
CA PRO A 5 -12.04 -11.56 -14.66
C PRO A 5 -13.23 -12.06 -13.82
N GLY A 6 -14.30 -12.45 -14.46
CA GLY A 6 -15.48 -13.01 -13.79
C GLY A 6 -16.39 -12.02 -13.08
N THR A 7 -16.10 -10.72 -13.09
CA THR A 7 -16.99 -9.70 -12.52
C THR A 7 -17.11 -8.44 -13.39
N THR A 8 -18.31 -7.90 -13.46
CA THR A 8 -18.59 -6.60 -14.08
C THR A 8 -18.79 -5.48 -13.08
N LYS A 9 -18.81 -5.81 -11.78
CA LYS A 9 -19.16 -4.87 -10.71
C LYS A 9 -17.98 -4.07 -10.19
N ILE A 10 -16.75 -4.60 -10.32
CA ILE A 10 -15.54 -3.99 -9.79
C ILE A 10 -14.68 -3.48 -10.94
N LYS A 11 -14.26 -2.23 -10.83
CA LYS A 11 -13.28 -1.62 -11.73
C LYS A 11 -11.97 -1.43 -10.99
N THR A 12 -10.86 -1.76 -11.65
CA THR A 12 -9.50 -1.64 -11.14
C THR A 12 -8.81 -0.44 -11.75
N LEU A 13 -8.22 0.39 -10.90
CA LEU A 13 -7.37 1.51 -11.30
C LEU A 13 -5.92 1.10 -11.06
N LEU A 14 -5.14 0.99 -12.12
CA LEU A 14 -3.73 0.61 -12.02
C LEU A 14 -2.87 1.84 -11.73
N LYS A 15 -1.94 1.70 -10.80
CA LYS A 15 -0.94 2.71 -10.45
C LYS A 15 -0.03 2.99 -11.67
N ASN A 16 0.16 4.26 -12.00
CA ASN A 16 1.34 4.64 -12.80
C ASN A 16 2.56 4.62 -11.87
N TYR A 17 3.28 3.51 -11.88
CA TYR A 17 4.35 3.30 -10.91
C TYR A 17 5.53 4.25 -11.11
N ARG A 18 5.88 4.61 -12.35
CA ARG A 18 7.00 5.53 -12.62
C ARG A 18 6.76 6.91 -12.01
N LEU A 19 5.65 7.53 -12.36
CA LEU A 19 5.29 8.85 -11.84
C LEU A 19 5.07 8.83 -10.31
N SER A 20 4.49 7.76 -9.78
CA SER A 20 4.30 7.63 -8.34
C SER A 20 5.64 7.47 -7.61
N ASP A 21 6.54 6.65 -8.14
CA ASP A 21 7.86 6.40 -7.54
C ASP A 21 8.81 7.59 -7.69
N ASP A 22 8.62 8.43 -8.72
CA ASP A 22 9.36 9.69 -8.89
C ASP A 22 9.09 10.63 -7.70
N ILE A 23 7.87 10.64 -7.18
CA ILE A 23 7.51 11.39 -5.97
C ILE A 23 7.92 10.62 -4.71
N ALA A 24 7.55 9.34 -4.60
CA ALA A 24 7.68 8.59 -3.36
C ALA A 24 9.15 8.27 -2.99
N PHE A 25 9.95 7.90 -3.97
CA PHE A 25 11.30 7.36 -3.72
C PHE A 25 12.44 8.20 -4.31
N ARG A 26 12.22 8.85 -5.46
CA ARG A 26 13.31 9.57 -6.15
C ARG A 26 13.39 11.06 -5.82
N PHE A 27 12.33 11.64 -5.25
CA PHE A 27 12.20 13.08 -5.05
C PHE A 27 13.40 13.72 -4.32
N SER A 28 13.89 13.10 -3.26
CA SER A 28 15.04 13.58 -2.47
C SER A 28 16.40 13.04 -2.92
N SER A 29 16.43 12.15 -3.93
CA SER A 29 17.68 11.54 -4.41
C SER A 29 18.49 12.54 -5.23
N ARG A 30 19.57 13.05 -4.65
CA ARG A 30 20.44 14.05 -5.31
C ARG A 30 21.22 13.53 -6.51
N ASP A 31 21.38 12.21 -6.59
CA ASP A 31 22.04 11.54 -7.71
C ASP A 31 21.08 11.23 -8.87
N TRP A 32 19.81 11.51 -8.69
CA TRP A 32 18.83 11.35 -9.76
C TRP A 32 18.95 12.48 -10.78
N ALA A 33 18.96 12.14 -12.06
CA ALA A 33 19.17 13.09 -13.15
C ALA A 33 18.14 14.25 -13.20
N GLU A 34 16.94 14.01 -12.69
CA GLU A 34 15.85 14.99 -12.65
C GLU A 34 15.77 15.76 -11.31
N TRP A 35 16.74 15.53 -10.43
CA TRP A 35 16.79 16.29 -9.18
C TRP A 35 17.30 17.72 -9.41
N PRO A 36 16.70 18.76 -8.79
CA PRO A 36 15.46 18.71 -7.97
C PRO A 36 14.21 18.70 -8.83
N LEU A 37 13.31 17.75 -8.56
CA LEU A 37 12.05 17.65 -9.29
C LEU A 37 11.16 18.86 -9.00
N LYS A 38 10.74 19.54 -10.07
CA LYS A 38 9.82 20.67 -10.00
C LYS A 38 8.41 20.27 -10.41
N ALA A 39 7.40 20.93 -9.83
CA ALA A 39 6.00 20.69 -10.17
C ALA A 39 5.70 20.90 -11.67
N GLU A 40 6.34 21.90 -12.28
CA GLU A 40 6.24 22.17 -13.71
C GLU A 40 6.79 21.00 -14.56
N THR A 41 7.96 20.46 -14.19
CA THR A 41 8.55 19.30 -14.86
C THR A 41 7.65 18.08 -14.76
N PHE A 42 7.14 17.81 -13.57
CA PHE A 42 6.23 16.69 -13.35
C PHE A 42 4.91 16.85 -14.13
N ALA A 43 4.34 18.05 -14.14
CA ALA A 43 3.15 18.35 -14.94
C ALA A 43 3.41 18.16 -16.45
N HIS A 44 4.61 18.48 -16.93
CA HIS A 44 5.03 18.19 -18.31
C HIS A 44 5.03 16.67 -18.58
N TRP A 45 5.53 15.85 -17.66
CA TRP A 45 5.49 14.39 -17.81
C TRP A 45 4.08 13.82 -17.80
N VAL A 46 3.21 14.38 -16.95
CA VAL A 46 1.77 14.04 -16.96
C VAL A 46 1.17 14.36 -18.34
N ASN A 47 1.47 15.53 -18.88
CA ASN A 47 0.99 15.96 -20.20
C ASN A 47 1.54 15.11 -21.35
N ALA A 48 2.76 14.59 -21.23
CA ALA A 48 3.36 13.72 -22.26
C ALA A 48 2.62 12.39 -22.45
N VAL A 49 1.84 11.93 -21.49
CA VAL A 49 1.01 10.73 -21.61
C VAL A 49 -0.43 11.04 -22.01
N ASN A 50 -0.80 12.32 -22.13
CA ASN A 50 -2.11 12.74 -22.57
C ASN A 50 -2.39 12.25 -24.01
N GLY A 51 -3.59 11.76 -24.24
CA GLY A 51 -3.97 11.11 -25.51
C GLY A 51 -3.72 9.61 -25.59
N ASN A 52 -2.91 9.04 -24.68
CA ASN A 52 -2.69 7.59 -24.60
C ASN A 52 -3.67 6.88 -23.65
N GLY A 53 -4.48 7.64 -22.92
CA GLY A 53 -5.46 7.13 -21.97
C GLY A 53 -6.26 8.26 -21.37
N ASN A 54 -7.24 7.90 -20.54
CA ASN A 54 -8.15 8.86 -19.94
C ASN A 54 -7.83 9.19 -18.48
N ILE A 55 -6.98 8.38 -17.83
CA ILE A 55 -6.69 8.50 -16.40
C ILE A 55 -5.22 8.19 -16.13
N ILE A 56 -4.63 8.99 -15.28
CA ILE A 56 -3.34 8.71 -14.64
C ILE A 56 -3.61 8.53 -13.14
N ASN A 57 -3.27 7.38 -12.61
CA ASN A 57 -3.40 7.10 -11.18
C ASN A 57 -2.05 7.25 -10.51
N LEU A 58 -1.90 8.23 -9.65
CA LEU A 58 -0.81 8.33 -8.70
C LEU A 58 -1.26 7.64 -7.41
N PHE A 59 -0.46 6.71 -6.94
CA PHE A 59 -0.75 5.93 -5.74
C PHE A 59 0.53 5.75 -4.94
N MET A 60 0.53 6.19 -3.70
CA MET A 60 1.66 6.11 -2.79
C MET A 60 1.17 6.18 -1.34
N ASP A 61 2.00 5.77 -0.43
CA ASP A 61 1.69 5.78 0.99
C ASP A 61 1.66 7.20 1.53
N TYR A 62 0.84 7.46 2.54
CA TYR A 62 0.77 8.78 3.18
C TYR A 62 2.08 9.17 3.83
N GLU A 63 2.84 8.19 4.34
CA GLU A 63 4.17 8.35 4.94
C GLU A 63 5.18 8.95 3.96
N THR A 64 4.90 8.90 2.66
CA THR A 64 5.70 9.63 1.67
C THR A 64 5.85 11.09 2.08
N PHE A 65 4.80 11.71 2.61
CA PHE A 65 4.76 13.14 2.95
C PHE A 65 5.00 13.36 4.44
N GLY A 66 6.25 13.54 4.83
CA GLY A 66 6.65 13.86 6.19
C GLY A 66 7.46 12.77 6.90
N GLU A 67 7.44 11.53 6.38
CA GLU A 67 8.25 10.41 6.91
C GLU A 67 9.39 10.05 5.94
N HIS A 68 9.08 9.80 4.67
CA HIS A 68 10.08 9.46 3.65
C HIS A 68 10.63 10.71 2.95
N GLN A 69 9.76 11.66 2.66
CA GLN A 69 10.11 12.96 2.11
C GLN A 69 9.82 14.04 3.15
N TRP A 70 10.88 14.49 3.83
CA TRP A 70 10.81 15.49 4.89
C TRP A 70 10.58 16.89 4.32
N GLU A 71 10.21 17.84 5.18
CA GLU A 71 9.96 19.23 4.80
C GLU A 71 11.15 19.87 4.06
N ASP A 72 12.37 19.59 4.52
CA ASP A 72 13.59 20.13 3.95
C ASP A 72 13.91 19.62 2.52
N THR A 73 13.24 18.55 2.08
CA THR A 73 13.31 18.09 0.69
C THR A 73 12.54 19.01 -0.28
N GLY A 74 11.65 19.85 0.24
CA GLY A 74 10.75 20.69 -0.54
C GLY A 74 9.49 20.00 -1.05
N ILE A 75 9.18 18.78 -0.54
CA ILE A 75 8.04 17.97 -0.99
C ILE A 75 6.71 18.70 -0.81
N PHE A 76 6.52 19.42 0.30
CA PHE A 76 5.26 20.13 0.57
C PHE A 76 5.04 21.31 -0.37
N GLU A 77 6.09 22.06 -0.71
CA GLU A 77 6.00 23.13 -1.71
C GLU A 77 5.75 22.58 -3.12
N PHE A 78 6.37 21.44 -3.44
CA PHE A 78 6.08 20.73 -4.67
C PHE A 78 4.61 20.32 -4.74
N MET A 79 4.07 19.67 -3.71
CA MET A 79 2.68 19.22 -3.66
C MET A 79 1.68 20.37 -3.69
N LYS A 80 2.02 21.51 -3.08
CA LYS A 80 1.21 22.71 -3.12
C LYS A 80 1.13 23.33 -4.52
N ALA A 81 2.22 23.29 -5.27
CA ALA A 81 2.29 23.83 -6.62
C ALA A 81 1.72 22.88 -7.68
N LEU A 82 1.87 21.57 -7.50
CA LEU A 82 1.60 20.55 -8.50
C LEU A 82 0.17 20.59 -9.09
N PRO A 83 -0.92 20.72 -8.31
CA PRO A 83 -2.26 20.79 -8.86
C PRO A 83 -2.43 21.96 -9.85
N GLY A 84 -1.91 23.12 -9.48
CA GLY A 84 -1.97 24.31 -10.33
C GLY A 84 -1.20 24.14 -11.64
N GLU A 85 -0.03 23.48 -11.59
CA GLU A 85 0.77 23.20 -12.80
C GLU A 85 0.08 22.21 -13.73
N ILE A 86 -0.55 21.17 -13.19
CA ILE A 86 -1.29 20.17 -13.99
C ILE A 86 -2.51 20.82 -14.67
N LEU A 87 -3.24 21.67 -13.95
CA LEU A 87 -4.46 22.32 -14.45
C LEU A 87 -4.20 23.48 -15.42
N LYS A 88 -2.94 23.88 -15.68
CA LYS A 88 -2.62 24.79 -16.78
C LYS A 88 -3.00 24.21 -18.16
N ASN A 89 -2.97 22.89 -18.28
CA ASN A 89 -3.53 22.23 -19.47
C ASN A 89 -5.03 22.05 -19.28
N PRO A 90 -5.88 22.67 -20.13
CA PRO A 90 -7.33 22.61 -20.01
C PRO A 90 -7.92 21.22 -20.23
N ASP A 91 -7.15 20.29 -20.79
CA ASP A 91 -7.58 18.89 -20.97
C ASP A 91 -7.44 18.05 -19.69
N ASN A 92 -6.75 18.58 -18.68
CA ASN A 92 -6.53 17.90 -17.40
C ASN A 92 -7.58 18.33 -16.37
N ASP A 93 -7.95 17.37 -15.54
CA ASP A 93 -8.86 17.55 -14.40
C ASP A 93 -8.48 16.59 -13.28
N PHE A 94 -8.92 16.89 -12.07
CA PHE A 94 -8.81 15.97 -10.93
C PHE A 94 -10.20 15.40 -10.64
N VAL A 95 -10.25 14.08 -10.46
CA VAL A 95 -11.50 13.38 -10.16
C VAL A 95 -11.27 12.41 -9.01
N THR A 96 -12.30 12.18 -8.23
CA THR A 96 -12.28 11.11 -7.22
C THR A 96 -12.30 9.73 -7.89
N VAL A 97 -11.89 8.70 -7.15
CA VAL A 97 -11.95 7.31 -7.62
C VAL A 97 -13.35 6.92 -8.08
N THR A 98 -14.38 7.36 -7.34
CA THR A 98 -15.78 7.09 -7.69
C THR A 98 -16.20 7.79 -8.97
N GLU A 99 -15.81 9.03 -9.18
CA GLU A 99 -16.10 9.76 -10.42
C GLU A 99 -15.38 9.12 -11.60
N ALA A 100 -14.11 8.78 -11.46
CA ALA A 100 -13.35 8.06 -12.46
C ALA A 100 -14.03 6.75 -12.86
N ALA A 101 -14.47 5.95 -11.88
CA ALA A 101 -15.15 4.69 -12.11
C ALA A 101 -16.49 4.86 -12.83
N LYS A 102 -17.19 5.97 -12.62
CA LYS A 102 -18.46 6.28 -13.32
C LYS A 102 -18.24 6.86 -14.71
N ARG A 103 -17.26 7.75 -14.84
CA ARG A 103 -17.05 8.58 -16.05
C ARG A 103 -16.43 7.79 -17.21
N TYR A 104 -15.50 6.87 -16.90
CA TYR A 104 -14.69 6.24 -17.92
C TYR A 104 -15.01 4.75 -18.11
N PRO A 105 -14.97 4.28 -19.38
CA PRO A 105 -15.20 2.88 -19.68
C PRO A 105 -14.05 1.99 -19.21
N VAL A 106 -14.34 0.71 -19.06
CA VAL A 106 -13.32 -0.34 -18.93
C VAL A 106 -12.70 -0.59 -20.30
N VAL A 107 -11.38 -0.58 -20.38
CA VAL A 107 -10.63 -0.79 -21.62
C VAL A 107 -10.03 -2.19 -21.74
N GLY A 108 -10.12 -3.01 -20.69
CA GLY A 108 -9.60 -4.37 -20.70
C GLY A 108 -9.81 -5.10 -19.38
N GLU A 109 -9.32 -6.32 -19.31
CA GLU A 109 -9.28 -7.11 -18.10
C GLU A 109 -7.86 -7.12 -17.54
N PHE A 110 -7.76 -7.13 -16.21
CA PHE A 110 -6.51 -7.27 -15.48
C PHE A 110 -6.67 -8.39 -14.44
N ASP A 111 -5.80 -9.36 -14.50
CA ASP A 111 -5.73 -10.46 -13.57
C ASP A 111 -4.32 -10.58 -12.99
N ALA A 112 -4.24 -10.74 -11.67
CA ALA A 112 -2.99 -11.05 -10.98
C ALA A 112 -2.96 -12.55 -10.71
N HIS A 113 -2.31 -13.31 -11.60
CA HIS A 113 -2.26 -14.77 -11.51
C HIS A 113 -1.47 -15.29 -10.30
N ASN A 114 -0.56 -14.47 -9.77
CA ASN A 114 0.24 -14.78 -8.59
C ASN A 114 0.01 -13.73 -7.52
N PHE A 115 0.28 -14.10 -6.27
CA PHE A 115 0.35 -13.13 -5.18
C PHE A 115 1.47 -12.14 -5.43
N VAL A 116 1.16 -10.86 -5.33
CA VAL A 116 2.11 -9.76 -5.51
C VAL A 116 1.96 -8.81 -4.34
N SER A 117 3.07 -8.40 -3.79
CA SER A 117 3.13 -7.35 -2.78
C SER A 117 4.11 -6.25 -3.17
N TRP A 118 4.13 -5.18 -2.40
CA TRP A 118 5.13 -4.13 -2.52
C TRP A 118 6.37 -4.41 -1.64
N ALA A 119 6.28 -5.34 -0.70
CA ALA A 119 7.33 -5.60 0.27
C ALA A 119 8.50 -6.37 -0.33
N ASP A 120 9.67 -6.00 0.12
CA ASP A 120 10.99 -6.51 -0.16
C ASP A 120 11.33 -6.74 -1.67
N VAL A 121 12.42 -7.42 -1.96
CA VAL A 121 12.91 -7.62 -3.33
C VAL A 121 12.07 -8.62 -4.11
N GLU A 122 11.54 -9.63 -3.42
CA GLU A 122 10.78 -10.72 -4.02
C GLU A 122 9.39 -10.28 -4.49
N ARG A 123 8.83 -9.23 -3.92
CA ARG A 123 7.50 -8.71 -4.25
C ARG A 123 6.38 -9.76 -4.15
N ASP A 124 6.54 -10.70 -3.24
CA ASP A 124 5.61 -11.78 -2.94
C ASP A 124 5.03 -11.67 -1.51
N LEU A 125 4.54 -12.75 -0.93
CA LEU A 125 4.00 -12.77 0.44
C LEU A 125 5.02 -13.22 1.49
N SER A 126 6.28 -13.43 1.14
CA SER A 126 7.25 -14.01 2.06
C SER A 126 7.62 -13.12 3.25
N ALA A 127 7.34 -11.83 3.18
CA ALA A 127 7.45 -10.93 4.33
C ALA A 127 6.46 -11.28 5.46
N TRP A 128 5.31 -11.88 5.12
CA TRP A 128 4.24 -12.25 6.07
C TRP A 128 4.06 -13.75 6.26
N LEU A 129 4.53 -14.56 5.31
CA LEU A 129 4.24 -16.00 5.21
C LEU A 129 5.47 -16.81 4.80
N SER A 130 6.63 -16.58 5.41
CA SER A 130 7.84 -17.32 5.06
C SER A 130 8.30 -18.32 6.10
N ASN A 131 7.98 -18.11 7.37
CA ASN A 131 8.47 -18.94 8.46
C ASN A 131 7.34 -19.61 9.26
N ASN A 132 7.71 -20.59 10.08
CA ASN A 132 6.72 -21.37 10.84
C ASN A 132 5.94 -20.54 11.84
N MET A 133 6.53 -19.51 12.45
CA MET A 133 5.82 -18.62 13.38
C MET A 133 4.69 -17.88 12.68
N GLN A 134 4.95 -17.34 11.50
CA GLN A 134 3.96 -16.63 10.69
C GLN A 134 2.84 -17.58 10.23
N HIS A 135 3.17 -18.77 9.77
CA HIS A 135 2.18 -19.77 9.37
C HIS A 135 1.30 -20.22 10.52
N GLU A 136 1.91 -20.46 11.70
CA GLU A 136 1.17 -20.84 12.90
C GLU A 136 0.25 -19.71 13.38
N ALA A 137 0.75 -18.49 13.46
CA ALA A 137 -0.03 -17.33 13.90
C ALA A 137 -1.25 -17.08 13.01
N ILE A 138 -1.07 -17.11 11.69
CA ILE A 138 -2.18 -16.99 10.73
C ILE A 138 -3.15 -18.17 10.87
N GLY A 139 -2.65 -19.40 10.96
CA GLY A 139 -3.50 -20.58 11.15
C GLY A 139 -4.36 -20.47 12.40
N ASN A 140 -3.77 -20.04 13.50
CA ASN A 140 -4.46 -19.90 14.79
C ASN A 140 -5.60 -18.87 14.70
N ILE A 141 -5.34 -17.66 14.20
CA ILE A 141 -6.40 -16.63 14.14
C ILE A 141 -7.53 -16.97 13.18
N TYR A 142 -7.21 -17.54 12.01
CA TYR A 142 -8.24 -17.96 11.05
C TYR A 142 -9.05 -19.18 11.55
N SER A 143 -8.46 -20.04 12.38
CA SER A 143 -9.21 -21.15 12.98
C SER A 143 -10.33 -20.70 13.91
N LEU A 144 -10.24 -19.50 14.50
CA LEU A 144 -11.24 -18.91 15.37
C LEU A 144 -12.40 -18.23 14.62
N GLU A 145 -12.35 -18.10 13.30
CA GLU A 145 -13.34 -17.34 12.50
C GLU A 145 -14.78 -17.77 12.82
N LYS A 146 -15.04 -19.07 12.73
CA LYS A 146 -16.38 -19.62 12.91
C LYS A 146 -16.92 -19.35 14.31
N ASP A 147 -16.09 -19.52 15.32
CA ASP A 147 -16.48 -19.38 16.72
C ASP A 147 -16.66 -17.91 17.07
N ALA A 148 -15.73 -17.04 16.67
CA ALA A 148 -15.84 -15.60 16.85
C ALA A 148 -17.12 -15.03 16.22
N LEU A 149 -17.43 -15.41 14.98
CA LEU A 149 -18.66 -14.97 14.31
C LEU A 149 -19.93 -15.57 14.95
N ALA A 150 -19.86 -16.77 15.51
CA ALA A 150 -20.99 -17.42 16.17
C ALA A 150 -21.38 -16.76 17.50
N THR A 151 -20.46 -16.09 18.18
CA THR A 151 -20.74 -15.34 19.42
C THR A 151 -21.75 -14.23 19.21
N LYS A 152 -21.76 -13.59 18.04
CA LYS A 152 -22.50 -12.35 17.74
C LYS A 152 -22.15 -11.19 18.69
N ASP A 153 -21.06 -11.29 19.40
CA ASP A 153 -20.53 -10.23 20.25
C ASP A 153 -19.61 -9.35 19.41
N GLU A 154 -20.02 -8.09 19.22
CA GLU A 154 -19.27 -7.14 18.39
C GLU A 154 -17.85 -6.88 18.92
N ALA A 155 -17.62 -6.95 20.23
CA ALA A 155 -16.30 -6.75 20.81
C ALA A 155 -15.36 -7.92 20.46
N ILE A 156 -15.85 -9.15 20.55
CA ILE A 156 -15.08 -10.35 20.17
C ILE A 156 -14.78 -10.34 18.66
N ILE A 157 -15.79 -10.02 17.85
CA ILE A 157 -15.63 -9.95 16.38
C ILE A 157 -14.64 -8.85 16.00
N GLU A 158 -14.68 -7.70 16.65
CA GLU A 158 -13.74 -6.60 16.40
C GLU A 158 -12.31 -6.96 16.81
N ASP A 159 -12.11 -7.60 17.96
CA ASP A 159 -10.80 -8.08 18.39
C ASP A 159 -10.25 -9.13 17.42
N TRP A 160 -11.09 -10.08 16.98
CA TRP A 160 -10.72 -11.05 15.95
C TRP A 160 -10.29 -10.39 14.64
N ARG A 161 -10.99 -9.34 14.19
CA ARG A 161 -10.65 -8.58 12.99
C ARG A 161 -9.32 -7.82 13.15
N LYS A 162 -9.10 -7.17 14.29
CA LYS A 162 -7.85 -6.45 14.58
C LYS A 162 -6.63 -7.36 14.57
N LEU A 163 -6.76 -8.57 15.06
CA LEU A 163 -5.69 -9.56 15.06
C LEU A 163 -5.31 -10.08 13.66
N GLN A 164 -6.06 -9.72 12.62
CA GLN A 164 -5.72 -10.02 11.23
C GLN A 164 -4.92 -8.91 10.54
N THR A 165 -4.57 -7.84 11.26
CA THR A 165 -3.72 -6.77 10.72
C THR A 165 -2.37 -7.34 10.27
N SER A 166 -1.95 -7.03 9.05
CA SER A 166 -0.77 -7.60 8.41
C SER A 166 0.53 -7.38 9.19
N ASP A 167 0.64 -6.27 9.91
CA ASP A 167 1.81 -5.92 10.69
C ASP A 167 2.14 -6.94 11.78
N HIS A 168 1.13 -7.58 12.38
CA HIS A 168 1.38 -8.64 13.36
C HIS A 168 2.24 -9.76 12.80
N PHE A 169 1.96 -10.21 11.58
CA PHE A 169 2.71 -11.28 10.91
C PHE A 169 4.05 -10.77 10.40
N TYR A 170 4.09 -9.53 9.95
CA TYR A 170 5.31 -8.90 9.49
C TYR A 170 6.36 -8.78 10.60
N TYR A 171 5.97 -8.41 11.83
CA TYR A 171 6.86 -8.35 12.98
C TYR A 171 7.51 -9.69 13.34
N MET A 172 6.93 -10.80 12.87
CA MET A 172 7.49 -12.15 13.03
C MET A 172 8.41 -12.54 11.86
N CYS A 173 8.63 -11.67 10.88
CA CYS A 173 9.50 -11.91 9.74
C CYS A 173 10.95 -12.05 10.18
N THR A 174 11.63 -13.07 9.66
CA THR A 174 13.07 -13.32 9.94
C THR A 174 14.00 -12.92 8.80
N LYS A 175 13.47 -12.28 7.77
CA LYS A 175 14.20 -11.79 6.60
C LYS A 175 14.81 -10.41 6.90
N TRP A 176 15.96 -10.38 7.53
CA TRP A 176 16.56 -9.17 8.09
C TRP A 176 17.05 -8.10 7.10
N PHE A 177 17.32 -8.49 5.85
CA PHE A 177 18.11 -7.64 4.98
C PHE A 177 17.33 -7.02 3.83
N ALA A 178 16.13 -7.50 3.57
CA ALA A 178 15.36 -7.06 2.40
C ALA A 178 14.38 -5.92 2.70
N ASP A 179 14.12 -5.64 3.97
CA ASP A 179 12.95 -4.89 4.39
C ASP A 179 13.18 -3.42 4.68
N GLY A 180 14.39 -2.98 4.54
CA GLY A 180 14.71 -1.62 4.90
C GLY A 180 14.38 -1.28 6.37
N ASP A 181 14.63 -0.04 6.74
CA ASP A 181 14.46 0.42 8.12
C ASP A 181 12.98 0.69 8.52
N VAL A 182 12.03 0.67 7.59
CA VAL A 182 10.63 1.09 7.83
C VAL A 182 9.96 0.25 8.90
N HIS A 183 10.03 -1.08 8.80
CA HIS A 183 9.43 -1.97 9.79
C HIS A 183 10.21 -2.06 11.09
N LYS A 184 11.51 -1.88 11.04
CA LYS A 184 12.35 -1.73 12.21
C LYS A 184 11.99 -0.47 12.99
N TYR A 185 11.51 0.56 12.32
CA TYR A 185 11.10 1.84 12.90
C TYR A 185 9.80 1.74 13.69
N PHE A 186 8.84 0.97 13.22
CA PHE A 186 7.49 0.85 13.80
C PHE A 186 7.29 -0.44 14.60
N ASN A 187 8.26 -1.37 14.59
CA ASN A 187 8.16 -2.62 15.32
C ASN A 187 8.38 -2.39 16.82
N PRO A 188 7.37 -2.63 17.67
CA PRO A 188 7.50 -2.45 19.12
C PRO A 188 8.27 -3.59 19.82
N TYR A 189 8.65 -4.64 19.08
CA TYR A 189 9.31 -5.83 19.62
C TYR A 189 10.79 -5.84 19.26
N ASP A 190 11.63 -6.31 20.19
CA ASP A 190 13.05 -6.43 19.95
C ASP A 190 13.39 -7.60 19.02
N THR A 191 12.55 -8.63 19.01
CA THR A 191 12.75 -9.84 18.20
C THR A 191 11.46 -10.36 17.58
N PRO A 192 11.53 -11.08 16.45
CA PRO A 192 10.37 -11.77 15.86
C PRO A 192 9.75 -12.81 16.83
N TYR A 193 10.54 -13.38 17.73
CA TYR A 193 10.05 -14.34 18.73
C TYR A 193 9.18 -13.69 19.78
N GLU A 194 9.54 -12.49 20.24
CA GLU A 194 8.72 -11.71 21.15
C GLU A 194 7.40 -11.32 20.52
N ALA A 195 7.43 -10.87 19.26
CA ALA A 195 6.21 -10.59 18.50
C ALA A 195 5.29 -11.82 18.42
N PHE A 196 5.87 -12.99 18.12
CA PHE A 196 5.12 -14.26 18.05
C PHE A 196 4.51 -14.64 19.40
N ILE A 197 5.26 -14.56 20.49
CA ILE A 197 4.79 -14.88 21.85
C ILE A 197 3.67 -13.91 22.26
N ALA A 198 3.89 -12.61 22.08
CA ALA A 198 2.90 -11.59 22.43
C ALA A 198 1.59 -11.78 21.64
N TYR A 199 1.70 -12.01 20.36
CA TYR A 199 0.55 -12.24 19.48
C TYR A 199 -0.24 -13.49 19.89
N ASN A 200 0.43 -14.63 20.09
CA ASN A 200 -0.27 -15.87 20.47
C ASN A 200 -0.90 -15.80 21.85
N ASN A 201 -0.33 -15.04 22.78
CA ASN A 201 -0.97 -14.79 24.07
C ASN A 201 -2.32 -14.08 23.91
N VAL A 202 -2.40 -13.09 23.02
CA VAL A 202 -3.65 -12.37 22.74
C VAL A 202 -4.65 -13.25 21.99
N VAL A 203 -4.19 -14.03 21.00
CA VAL A 203 -5.05 -15.01 20.29
C VAL A 203 -5.61 -16.05 21.25
N HIS A 204 -4.78 -16.54 22.20
CA HIS A 204 -5.22 -17.47 23.21
C HIS A 204 -6.26 -16.84 24.15
N ASP A 205 -6.04 -15.61 24.62
CA ASP A 205 -7.05 -14.88 25.43
C ASP A 205 -8.38 -14.75 24.66
N LEU A 206 -8.33 -14.38 23.40
CA LEU A 206 -9.53 -14.31 22.56
C LEU A 206 -10.24 -15.67 22.47
N SER A 207 -9.50 -16.78 22.37
CA SER A 207 -10.06 -18.12 22.27
C SER A 207 -10.78 -18.60 23.54
N LEU A 208 -10.49 -17.98 24.68
CA LEU A 208 -11.12 -18.30 25.98
C LEU A 208 -12.39 -17.49 26.27
N ARG A 209 -12.59 -16.43 25.52
CA ARG A 209 -13.78 -15.55 25.61
C ARG A 209 -14.90 -16.00 24.71
#